data_4f18b51bae4b9ab33eb500819a019af4
#
_entry.id   4f18b51bae4b9ab33eb500819a019af4
#
_cell.length_a   1.000
_cell.length_b   1.000
_cell.length_c   1.000
_cell.angle_alpha   90.00
_cell.angle_beta   90.00
_cell.angle_gamma   90.00
#
_symmetry.space_group_name_H-M   'P 1'
#
loop_
_entity.id
_entity.type
_entity.pdbx_description
1 polymer ?
#
loop_
_entity_poly.entity_id
_entity_poly.type
_entity_poly.pdbx_seq_one_letter_code
_entity_poly.pdbx_strand_id
1 'polypeptide(L)'
;VVPPHNGFGSETDSLRNCSLTSLIPRRAPFDVQNFQKNDGKTLAFEACFEGAREGSVTPPNDERRFVVTFHVVDNTVSVYEPPVRNSGVLGGKFLERTFEAVKKPGSSVPYLARDFHVGAIIVLNAHRFELIATDERTEATRKAL
;
A
#
# COMPACT_ATOMS: atom_id res chain seq x y z
N VAL A 1 10.42 -32.37 -18.12
CA VAL A 1 9.74 -33.49 -17.43
C VAL A 1 10.72 -34.07 -16.41
N VAL A 2 10.33 -34.06 -15.13
CA VAL A 2 11.14 -34.65 -14.06
C VAL A 2 10.97 -36.16 -14.13
N PRO A 3 12.05 -36.96 -14.14
CA PRO A 3 11.91 -38.43 -14.18
C PRO A 3 11.20 -38.94 -12.93
N PRO A 4 10.51 -40.08 -13.00
CA PRO A 4 9.85 -40.65 -11.84
C PRO A 4 10.88 -41.02 -10.77
N HIS A 5 10.42 -41.03 -9.52
CA HIS A 5 11.25 -41.44 -8.38
C HIS A 5 11.84 -42.85 -8.62
N ASN A 6 13.14 -42.99 -8.46
CA ASN A 6 13.87 -44.20 -8.79
C ASN A 6 14.04 -45.19 -7.62
N GLY A 7 13.35 -44.98 -6.51
CA GLY A 7 13.42 -45.80 -5.31
C GLY A 7 14.53 -45.44 -4.32
N PHE A 8 15.32 -44.43 -4.59
CA PHE A 8 16.30 -43.90 -3.65
C PHE A 8 15.72 -42.74 -2.86
N GLY A 9 15.77 -42.81 -1.54
CA GLY A 9 15.22 -41.81 -0.63
C GLY A 9 13.69 -41.94 -0.44
N SER A 10 13.10 -41.06 0.32
CA SER A 10 11.66 -40.99 0.53
C SER A 10 10.96 -40.28 -0.64
N GLU A 11 9.64 -40.48 -0.78
CA GLU A 11 8.82 -39.77 -1.75
C GLU A 11 8.86 -38.21 -1.54
N THR A 12 9.29 -37.79 -0.38
CA THR A 12 9.46 -36.37 -0.04
C THR A 12 10.85 -35.83 -0.40
N ASP A 13 11.70 -36.66 -0.96
CA ASP A 13 13.05 -36.37 -1.34
C ASP A 13 13.17 -35.44 -2.55
N SER A 14 14.38 -35.10 -2.89
CA SER A 14 14.76 -34.06 -3.84
C SER A 14 14.01 -34.09 -5.18
N LEU A 15 13.74 -35.29 -5.75
CA LEU A 15 13.02 -35.39 -7.03
C LEU A 15 11.58 -34.90 -6.92
N ARG A 16 10.88 -35.25 -5.86
CA ARG A 16 9.51 -34.78 -5.63
C ARG A 16 9.52 -33.28 -5.30
N ASN A 17 10.45 -32.83 -4.46
CA ASN A 17 10.60 -31.43 -4.16
C ASN A 17 10.95 -30.62 -5.40
N CYS A 18 11.83 -31.09 -6.27
CA CYS A 18 12.12 -30.43 -7.54
C CYS A 18 10.92 -30.39 -8.49
N SER A 19 10.06 -31.40 -8.49
CA SER A 19 8.84 -31.38 -9.30
C SER A 19 7.77 -30.43 -8.75
N LEU A 20 7.72 -30.29 -7.43
CA LEU A 20 6.76 -29.42 -6.74
C LEU A 20 7.27 -27.99 -6.58
N THR A 21 8.59 -27.81 -6.50
CA THR A 21 9.23 -26.51 -6.32
C THR A 21 9.64 -25.98 -7.68
N SER A 22 8.91 -24.99 -8.18
CA SER A 22 9.30 -24.28 -9.41
C SER A 22 10.44 -23.31 -9.09
N LEU A 23 11.48 -23.31 -9.92
CA LEU A 23 12.53 -22.27 -9.89
C LEU A 23 12.00 -20.92 -10.38
N ILE A 24 10.86 -20.94 -11.07
CA ILE A 24 10.19 -19.72 -11.51
C ILE A 24 9.27 -19.25 -10.38
N PRO A 25 9.41 -18.02 -9.89
CA PRO A 25 8.54 -17.49 -8.86
C PRO A 25 7.07 -17.60 -9.29
N ARG A 26 6.23 -18.21 -8.44
CA ARG A 26 4.79 -18.24 -8.68
C ARG A 26 4.27 -16.81 -8.50
N ARG A 27 3.73 -16.25 -9.57
CA ARG A 27 2.99 -14.99 -9.47
C ARG A 27 1.66 -15.26 -8.79
N ALA A 28 1.24 -14.33 -7.93
CA ALA A 28 -0.13 -14.35 -7.41
C ALA A 28 -1.12 -14.36 -8.59
N PRO A 29 -2.23 -15.12 -8.49
CA PRO A 29 -3.25 -15.09 -9.52
C PRO A 29 -3.74 -13.66 -9.75
N PHE A 30 -3.75 -13.22 -11.00
CA PHE A 30 -4.21 -11.91 -11.38
C PHE A 30 -5.74 -11.93 -11.55
N ASP A 31 -6.43 -11.14 -10.76
CA ASP A 31 -7.88 -11.00 -10.84
C ASP A 31 -8.25 -9.98 -11.93
N VAL A 32 -8.52 -10.51 -13.13
CA VAL A 32 -8.89 -9.72 -14.30
C VAL A 32 -10.19 -8.94 -14.08
N GLN A 33 -11.16 -9.53 -13.39
CA GLN A 33 -12.47 -8.91 -13.16
C GLN A 33 -12.34 -7.70 -12.22
N ASN A 34 -11.58 -7.87 -11.12
CA ASN A 34 -11.29 -6.78 -10.20
C ASN A 34 -10.50 -5.67 -10.89
N PHE A 35 -9.53 -6.03 -11.73
CA PHE A 35 -8.76 -5.08 -12.51
C PHE A 35 -9.66 -4.26 -13.44
N GLN A 36 -10.48 -4.90 -14.26
CA GLN A 36 -11.39 -4.22 -15.19
C GLN A 36 -12.41 -3.33 -14.48
N LYS A 37 -12.95 -3.78 -13.34
CA LYS A 37 -13.93 -3.02 -12.56
C LYS A 37 -13.34 -1.79 -11.90
N ASN A 38 -12.09 -1.88 -11.43
CA ASN A 38 -11.45 -0.88 -10.58
C ASN A 38 -10.30 -0.14 -11.27
N ASP A 39 -10.08 -0.39 -12.56
CA ASP A 39 -9.05 0.31 -13.31
C ASP A 39 -9.30 1.83 -13.28
N GLY A 40 -8.23 2.57 -13.03
CA GLY A 40 -8.26 4.03 -12.90
C GLY A 40 -8.95 4.57 -11.63
N LYS A 41 -9.49 3.72 -10.75
CA LYS A 41 -10.05 4.17 -9.47
C LYS A 41 -8.94 4.37 -8.44
N THR A 42 -8.83 5.59 -7.96
CA THR A 42 -7.91 5.99 -6.91
C THR A 42 -8.64 6.78 -5.83
N LEU A 43 -8.19 6.63 -4.59
CA LEU A 43 -8.65 7.44 -3.47
C LEU A 43 -7.50 8.33 -3.04
N ALA A 44 -7.66 9.64 -3.18
CA ALA A 44 -6.65 10.64 -2.83
C ALA A 44 -7.09 11.43 -1.60
N PHE A 45 -6.21 11.51 -0.62
CA PHE A 45 -6.45 12.22 0.63
C PHE A 45 -5.29 13.17 0.92
N GLU A 46 -5.63 14.35 1.38
CA GLU A 46 -4.65 15.22 2.03
C GLU A 46 -4.40 14.71 3.45
N ALA A 47 -3.14 14.63 3.82
CA ALA A 47 -2.70 14.08 5.11
C ALA A 47 -1.62 14.95 5.75
N CYS A 48 -1.53 14.85 7.07
CA CYS A 48 -0.39 15.35 7.84
C CYS A 48 0.15 14.24 8.75
N PHE A 49 1.28 14.47 9.39
CA PHE A 49 1.70 13.60 10.47
C PHE A 49 0.74 13.69 11.65
N GLU A 50 0.48 12.55 12.29
CA GLU A 50 -0.35 12.51 13.51
C GLU A 50 0.19 13.48 14.55
N GLY A 51 -0.69 14.26 15.16
CA GLY A 51 -0.37 15.28 16.14
C GLY A 51 0.07 16.64 15.56
N ALA A 52 0.27 16.75 14.26
CA ALA A 52 0.64 18.04 13.63
C ALA A 52 -0.44 19.12 13.82
N ARG A 53 -1.71 18.72 13.88
CA ARG A 53 -2.84 19.65 14.12
C ARG A 53 -2.88 20.20 15.55
N GLU A 54 -2.33 19.45 16.50
CA GLU A 54 -2.32 19.82 17.92
C GLU A 54 -1.01 20.49 18.35
N GLY A 55 -0.09 20.76 17.41
CA GLY A 55 1.22 21.34 17.70
C GLY A 55 2.15 20.40 18.50
N SER A 56 1.83 19.12 18.53
CA SER A 56 2.60 18.10 19.24
C SER A 56 3.87 17.65 18.51
N VAL A 57 3.96 17.94 17.22
CA VAL A 57 5.09 17.56 16.37
C VAL A 57 6.10 18.70 16.35
N THR A 58 7.36 18.37 16.55
CA THR A 58 8.44 19.36 16.49
C THR A 58 8.60 19.94 15.07
N PRO A 59 8.75 21.27 14.93
CA PRO A 59 9.06 21.84 13.63
C PRO A 59 10.35 21.21 13.03
N PRO A 60 10.42 20.98 11.72
CA PRO A 60 9.55 21.50 10.65
C PRO A 60 8.44 20.52 10.22
N ASN A 61 8.14 19.47 10.97
CA ASN A 61 7.23 18.41 10.54
C ASN A 61 5.73 18.74 10.69
N ASP A 62 5.38 19.67 11.56
CA ASP A 62 4.00 20.11 11.80
C ASP A 62 3.36 20.84 10.61
N GLU A 63 4.16 21.50 9.79
CA GLU A 63 3.67 22.19 8.58
C GLU A 63 3.64 21.31 7.32
N ARG A 64 4.23 20.11 7.39
CA ARG A 64 4.31 19.22 6.23
C ARG A 64 2.94 18.66 5.86
N ARG A 65 2.63 18.70 4.57
CA ARG A 65 1.41 18.14 4.00
C ARG A 65 1.77 17.07 2.99
N PHE A 66 0.94 16.05 2.94
CA PHE A 66 1.13 14.90 2.09
C PHE A 66 -0.14 14.61 1.32
N VAL A 67 0.01 14.02 0.14
CA VAL A 67 -1.09 13.44 -0.61
C VAL A 67 -0.93 11.92 -0.56
N VAL A 68 -1.83 11.27 0.16
CA VAL A 68 -1.89 9.80 0.25
C VAL A 68 -2.84 9.30 -0.81
N THR A 69 -2.34 8.50 -1.74
CA THR A 69 -3.14 7.93 -2.82
C THR A 69 -3.21 6.42 -2.66
N PHE A 70 -4.43 5.91 -2.48
CA PHE A 70 -4.72 4.48 -2.48
C PHE A 70 -5.26 4.05 -3.85
N HIS A 71 -4.63 3.05 -4.45
CA HIS A 71 -5.00 2.48 -5.74
C HIS A 71 -5.89 1.26 -5.52
N VAL A 72 -7.17 1.37 -5.91
CA VAL A 72 -8.17 0.33 -5.63
C VAL A 72 -7.92 -0.94 -6.44
N VAL A 73 -7.30 -0.80 -7.61
CA VAL A 73 -7.07 -1.91 -8.55
C VAL A 73 -6.16 -3.00 -7.99
N ASP A 74 -5.15 -2.63 -7.25
CA ASP A 74 -4.11 -3.54 -6.74
C ASP A 74 -3.86 -3.39 -5.23
N ASN A 75 -4.68 -2.60 -4.54
CA ASN A 75 -4.56 -2.30 -3.12
C ASN A 75 -3.17 -1.81 -2.72
N THR A 76 -2.57 -0.98 -3.56
CA THR A 76 -1.29 -0.32 -3.27
C THR A 76 -1.50 1.11 -2.81
N VAL A 77 -0.51 1.64 -2.09
CA VAL A 77 -0.52 3.02 -1.63
C VAL A 77 0.74 3.74 -2.09
N SER A 78 0.61 5.02 -2.36
CA SER A 78 1.71 5.93 -2.60
C SER A 78 1.51 7.22 -1.81
N VAL A 79 2.61 7.84 -1.39
CA VAL A 79 2.57 9.12 -0.67
C VAL A 79 3.45 10.11 -1.41
N TYR A 80 2.87 11.25 -1.72
CA TYR A 80 3.56 12.35 -2.37
C TYR A 80 3.56 13.56 -1.44
N GLU A 81 4.70 14.24 -1.34
CA GLU A 81 4.83 15.50 -0.61
C GLU A 81 4.92 16.65 -1.61
N PRO A 82 3.92 17.54 -1.67
CA PRO A 82 3.98 18.69 -2.54
C PRO A 82 5.17 19.60 -2.17
N PRO A 83 5.95 20.09 -3.14
CA PRO A 83 7.05 20.98 -2.86
C PRO A 83 6.54 22.32 -2.34
N VAL A 84 6.97 22.70 -1.16
CA VAL A 84 6.67 24.01 -0.56
C VAL A 84 7.91 24.89 -0.65
N ARG A 85 7.76 26.07 -1.25
CA ARG A 85 8.86 27.01 -1.42
C ARG A 85 9.39 27.49 -0.07
N ASN A 86 10.70 27.46 0.12
CA ASN A 86 11.40 27.89 1.33
C ASN A 86 11.09 27.08 2.61
N SER A 87 10.54 25.88 2.47
CA SER A 87 10.28 25.00 3.64
C SER A 87 11.55 24.31 4.18
N GLY A 88 12.64 24.31 3.41
CA GLY A 88 13.85 23.55 3.74
C GLY A 88 13.71 22.03 3.49
N VAL A 89 12.56 21.58 3.02
CA VAL A 89 12.28 20.19 2.71
C VAL A 89 12.13 20.01 1.20
N LEU A 90 12.82 19.03 0.65
CA LEU A 90 12.65 18.64 -0.75
C LEU A 90 11.35 17.83 -0.87
N GLY A 91 10.35 18.43 -1.51
CA GLY A 91 9.12 17.71 -1.87
C GLY A 91 9.34 16.63 -2.92
N GLY A 92 8.35 15.82 -3.18
CA GLY A 92 8.37 14.77 -4.19
C GLY A 92 7.78 13.46 -3.68
N LYS A 93 8.24 12.34 -4.21
CA LYS A 93 7.80 11.02 -3.75
C LYS A 93 8.32 10.77 -2.33
N PHE A 94 7.41 10.76 -1.37
CA PHE A 94 7.72 10.37 0.01
C PHE A 94 7.71 8.84 0.17
N LEU A 95 6.71 8.19 -0.40
CA LEU A 95 6.60 6.75 -0.45
C LEU A 95 6.21 6.31 -1.85
N GLU A 96 7.03 5.47 -2.45
CA GLU A 96 6.74 4.88 -3.75
C GLU A 96 5.54 3.93 -3.67
N ARG A 97 4.82 3.78 -4.78
CA ARG A 97 3.68 2.88 -4.87
C ARG A 97 4.09 1.47 -4.47
N THR A 98 3.56 0.95 -3.37
CA THR A 98 3.93 -0.34 -2.82
C THR A 98 2.75 -0.99 -2.10
N PHE A 99 2.76 -2.32 -2.10
CA PHE A 99 1.81 -3.14 -1.34
C PHE A 99 2.29 -3.38 0.10
N GLU A 100 3.60 -3.42 0.32
CA GLU A 100 4.16 -3.73 1.65
C GLU A 100 3.79 -2.68 2.70
N ALA A 101 3.69 -1.41 2.31
CA ALA A 101 3.30 -0.32 3.21
C ALA A 101 1.82 -0.35 3.62
N VAL A 102 1.00 -1.12 2.92
CA VAL A 102 -0.46 -1.19 3.19
C VAL A 102 -0.79 -2.12 4.36
N LYS A 103 0.18 -2.86 4.89
CA LYS A 103 -0.05 -3.77 6.02
C LYS A 103 -0.29 -2.98 7.31
N LYS A 104 -1.34 -3.36 8.05
CA LYS A 104 -1.62 -2.76 9.37
C LYS A 104 -0.51 -3.12 10.35
N PRO A 105 -0.05 -2.18 11.20
CA PRO A 105 0.97 -2.46 12.18
C PRO A 105 0.53 -3.58 13.14
N GLY A 106 1.42 -4.54 13.37
CA GLY A 106 1.12 -5.69 14.23
C GLY A 106 0.18 -6.76 13.63
N SER A 107 -0.19 -6.62 12.36
CA SER A 107 -1.06 -7.58 11.66
C SER A 107 -0.56 -7.83 10.24
N SER A 108 -0.82 -9.03 9.74
CA SER A 108 -0.60 -9.34 8.32
C SER A 108 -1.76 -8.87 7.42
N VAL A 109 -2.80 -8.27 8.01
CA VAL A 109 -4.00 -7.80 7.27
C VAL A 109 -3.70 -6.46 6.63
N PRO A 110 -3.89 -6.30 5.32
CA PRO A 110 -3.71 -5.02 4.65
C PRO A 110 -4.84 -4.04 5.00
N TYR A 111 -4.56 -2.74 4.85
CA TYR A 111 -5.61 -1.73 4.78
C TYR A 111 -6.45 -1.95 3.53
N LEU A 112 -7.73 -1.75 3.66
CA LEU A 112 -8.70 -1.81 2.57
C LEU A 112 -9.23 -0.41 2.26
N ALA A 113 -9.85 -0.22 1.09
CA ALA A 113 -10.43 1.06 0.68
C ALA A 113 -11.35 1.69 1.73
N ARG A 114 -12.08 0.87 2.50
CA ARG A 114 -12.97 1.31 3.59
C ARG A 114 -12.24 1.93 4.79
N ASP A 115 -10.97 1.59 4.99
CA ASP A 115 -10.17 2.11 6.10
C ASP A 115 -9.69 3.55 5.80
N PHE A 116 -9.72 3.96 4.52
CA PHE A 116 -9.32 5.28 4.09
C PHE A 116 -10.53 6.23 4.13
N HIS A 117 -10.60 7.05 5.15
CA HIS A 117 -11.61 8.09 5.32
C HIS A 117 -11.03 9.31 6.04
N VAL A 118 -11.68 10.44 5.90
CA VAL A 118 -11.26 11.67 6.59
C VAL A 118 -11.31 11.46 8.11
N GLY A 119 -10.24 11.83 8.79
CA GLY A 119 -10.05 11.59 10.23
C GLY A 119 -9.44 10.23 10.57
N ALA A 120 -9.17 9.36 9.59
CA ALA A 120 -8.48 8.10 9.85
C ALA A 120 -6.97 8.32 10.05
N ILE A 121 -6.42 7.57 11.00
CA ILE A 121 -4.97 7.49 11.21
C ILE A 121 -4.46 6.22 10.54
N ILE A 122 -3.56 6.37 9.60
CA ILE A 122 -2.99 5.27 8.84
C ILE A 122 -1.49 5.24 9.04
N VAL A 123 -0.97 4.04 9.33
CA VAL A 123 0.47 3.82 9.50
C VAL A 123 1.03 3.23 8.22
N LEU A 124 1.89 3.98 7.56
CA LEU A 124 2.54 3.59 6.33
C LEU A 124 4.06 3.64 6.57
N ASN A 125 4.70 2.49 6.46
CA ASN A 125 6.15 2.38 6.60
C ASN A 125 6.71 3.06 7.86
N ALA A 126 6.07 2.80 9.03
CA ALA A 126 6.36 3.37 10.35
C ALA A 126 6.01 4.87 10.53
N HIS A 127 5.52 5.55 9.51
CA HIS A 127 5.01 6.91 9.63
C HIS A 127 3.49 6.90 9.85
N ARG A 128 3.03 7.70 10.80
CA ARG A 128 1.61 7.82 11.15
C ARG A 128 1.04 9.07 10.48
N PHE A 129 0.10 8.84 9.55
CA PHE A 129 -0.58 9.89 8.80
C PHE A 129 -2.03 10.01 9.27
N GLU A 130 -2.45 11.24 9.55
CA GLU A 130 -3.84 11.60 9.74
C GLU A 130 -4.41 12.13 8.42
N LEU A 131 -5.49 11.53 7.93
CA LEU A 131 -6.17 11.96 6.71
C LEU A 131 -7.09 13.13 7.03
N ILE A 132 -6.78 14.32 6.49
CA ILE A 132 -7.47 15.57 6.84
C ILE A 132 -8.63 15.86 5.90
N ALA A 133 -8.41 15.74 4.60
CA ALA A 133 -9.35 16.13 3.57
C ALA A 133 -9.30 15.17 2.37
N THR A 134 -10.33 15.23 1.56
CA THR A 134 -10.43 14.44 0.32
C THR A 134 -11.12 15.26 -0.76
N ASP A 135 -10.98 14.85 -2.01
CA ASP A 135 -11.67 15.46 -3.15
C ASP A 135 -13.04 14.81 -3.43
N GLU A 136 -13.90 15.51 -4.15
CA GLU A 136 -15.23 15.02 -4.52
C GLU A 136 -15.18 13.71 -5.33
N ARG A 137 -14.15 13.55 -6.18
CA ARG A 137 -13.95 12.33 -6.98
C ARG A 137 -13.68 11.13 -6.10
N THR A 138 -12.86 11.30 -5.08
CA THR A 138 -12.56 10.25 -4.10
C THR A 138 -13.79 9.88 -3.29
N GLU A 139 -14.60 10.86 -2.87
CA GLU A 139 -15.85 10.57 -2.18
C GLU A 139 -16.85 9.81 -3.05
N ALA A 140 -17.00 10.22 -4.32
CA ALA A 140 -17.88 9.53 -5.27
C ALA A 140 -17.39 8.09 -5.51
N THR A 141 -16.09 7.89 -5.70
CA THR A 141 -15.48 6.57 -5.88
C THR A 141 -15.69 5.68 -4.65
N ARG A 142 -15.49 6.24 -3.45
CA ARG A 142 -15.68 5.52 -2.19
C ARG A 142 -17.13 5.10 -1.94
N LYS A 143 -18.10 5.91 -2.35
CA LYS A 143 -19.53 5.57 -2.27
C LYS A 143 -19.91 4.48 -3.27
N ALA A 144 -19.15 4.31 -4.35
CA ALA A 144 -19.39 3.32 -5.40
C ALA A 144 -18.67 1.98 -5.17
N LEU A 145 -17.82 1.87 -4.17
CA LEU A 145 -17.10 0.67 -3.77
C LEU A 145 -17.86 -0.16 -2.75
#